data_29003144431527fe720bf0f1115c2c1d
#
_entry.id   29003144431527fe720bf0f1115c2c1d
#
_cell.length_a   1.000
_cell.length_b   1.000
_cell.length_c   1.000
_cell.angle_alpha   90.00
_cell.angle_beta   90.00
_cell.angle_gamma   90.00
#
_symmetry.space_group_name_H-M   'P 1'
#
loop_
_entity.id
_entity.type
_entity.pdbx_description
1 polymer ?
#
loop_
_entity_poly.entity_id
_entity_poly.type
_entity_poly.pdbx_seq_one_letter_code
_entity_poly.pdbx_strand_id
1 'polypeptide(L)'
;MKISNGFLIREVQKVDNKAIETTLSKIMREFDVPETGTALADPELKIIFETYNTNNSIYFILEKNNLIFGGAGISKLKHTNENICELQKMYFLKNARGLGLGDKMIDLCLMKAKEFGYDKCYIETMFNMKSAQKLYLKKGFSYLDKPKGNTGHSSCPVWMIKDLK
;
A
#
# COMPACT_ATOMS: atom_id res chain seq x y z
N MET A 1 8.93 5.87 -12.99
CA MET A 1 8.53 5.11 -14.20
C MET A 1 7.34 5.81 -14.86
N LYS A 2 7.51 6.30 -16.10
CA LYS A 2 6.40 6.85 -16.89
C LYS A 2 5.46 5.74 -17.33
N ILE A 3 4.15 5.98 -17.22
CA ILE A 3 3.10 5.02 -17.58
C ILE A 3 2.19 5.65 -18.65
N SER A 4 1.27 4.85 -19.22
CA SER A 4 0.26 5.33 -20.17
C SER A 4 -0.61 6.45 -19.58
N ASN A 5 -1.17 7.28 -20.45
CA ASN A 5 -2.11 8.36 -20.09
C ASN A 5 -1.49 9.50 -19.24
N GLY A 6 -0.17 9.71 -19.32
CA GLY A 6 0.51 10.81 -18.64
C GLY A 6 0.72 10.61 -17.13
N PHE A 7 0.45 9.41 -16.60
CA PHE A 7 0.79 9.07 -15.23
C PHE A 7 2.26 8.70 -15.06
N LEU A 8 2.80 9.02 -13.89
CA LEU A 8 4.14 8.68 -13.42
C LEU A 8 4.03 7.96 -12.08
N ILE A 9 4.75 6.84 -11.92
CA ILE A 9 5.04 6.28 -10.60
C ILE A 9 6.47 6.67 -10.24
N ARG A 10 6.64 7.27 -9.07
CA ARG A 10 7.94 7.62 -8.50
C ARG A 10 7.96 7.40 -7.00
N GLU A 11 9.16 7.35 -6.44
CA GLU A 11 9.31 7.34 -4.99
C GLU A 11 8.78 8.64 -4.39
N VAL A 12 8.24 8.54 -3.17
CA VAL A 12 7.77 9.67 -2.38
C VAL A 12 8.95 10.56 -1.99
N GLN A 13 8.72 11.86 -1.97
CA GLN A 13 9.66 12.86 -1.48
C GLN A 13 9.07 13.59 -0.26
N LYS A 14 9.90 14.24 0.53
CA LYS A 14 9.45 14.94 1.75
C LYS A 14 8.37 15.99 1.47
N VAL A 15 8.46 16.68 0.35
CA VAL A 15 7.48 17.69 -0.09
C VAL A 15 6.09 17.11 -0.38
N ASP A 16 6.00 15.79 -0.60
CA ASP A 16 4.74 15.11 -0.92
C ASP A 16 3.90 14.79 0.32
N ASN A 17 4.48 14.82 1.54
CA ASN A 17 3.82 14.35 2.76
C ASN A 17 2.41 14.91 2.92
N LYS A 18 2.22 16.22 2.76
CA LYS A 18 0.89 16.85 2.93
C LYS A 18 -0.10 16.45 1.85
N ALA A 19 0.36 16.38 0.61
CA ALA A 19 -0.49 16.02 -0.53
C ALA A 19 -0.91 14.54 -0.47
N ILE A 20 0.02 13.62 -0.13
CA ILE A 20 -0.31 12.20 -0.01
C ILE A 20 -1.19 11.91 1.21
N GLU A 21 -0.95 12.55 2.36
CA GLU A 21 -1.84 12.47 3.54
C GLU A 21 -3.28 12.83 3.15
N THR A 22 -3.46 13.98 2.52
CA THR A 22 -4.76 14.49 2.09
C THR A 22 -5.44 13.52 1.10
N THR A 23 -4.70 13.04 0.12
CA THR A 23 -5.20 12.13 -0.91
C THR A 23 -5.63 10.79 -0.30
N LEU A 24 -4.77 10.17 0.51
CA LEU A 24 -5.07 8.87 1.13
C LEU A 24 -6.24 8.97 2.11
N SER A 25 -6.28 10.01 2.95
CA SER A 25 -7.38 10.23 3.90
C SER A 25 -8.72 10.38 3.19
N LYS A 26 -8.75 11.13 2.07
CA LYS A 26 -9.95 11.28 1.24
C LYS A 26 -10.42 9.93 0.69
N ILE A 27 -9.49 9.11 0.16
CA ILE A 27 -9.83 7.81 -0.42
C ILE A 27 -10.31 6.84 0.65
N MET A 28 -9.65 6.77 1.78
CA MET A 28 -10.05 5.89 2.88
C MET A 28 -11.45 6.22 3.39
N ARG A 29 -11.80 7.51 3.53
CA ARG A 29 -13.16 7.93 3.89
C ARG A 29 -14.20 7.60 2.81
N GLU A 30 -13.83 7.67 1.53
CA GLU A 30 -14.70 7.21 0.41
C GLU A 30 -15.05 5.72 0.52
N PHE A 31 -14.17 4.90 1.10
CA PHE A 31 -14.39 3.48 1.35
C PHE A 31 -14.94 3.16 2.74
N ASP A 32 -15.41 4.16 3.49
CA ASP A 32 -15.91 4.01 4.86
C ASP A 32 -14.91 3.30 5.79
N VAL A 33 -13.60 3.56 5.57
CA VAL A 33 -12.54 3.03 6.45
C VAL A 33 -12.71 3.64 7.84
N PRO A 34 -12.80 2.82 8.91
CA PRO A 34 -12.94 3.33 10.27
C PRO A 34 -11.85 4.33 10.66
N GLU A 35 -12.22 5.37 11.40
CA GLU A 35 -11.30 6.41 11.91
C GLU A 35 -10.30 5.86 12.95
N THR A 36 -10.51 4.65 13.47
CA THR A 36 -9.63 4.00 14.45
C THR A 36 -9.32 2.56 14.06
N GLY A 37 -8.16 2.04 14.47
CA GLY A 37 -7.72 0.68 14.17
C GLY A 37 -7.48 0.41 12.67
N THR A 38 -7.10 1.44 11.92
CA THR A 38 -6.79 1.38 10.48
C THR A 38 -5.68 2.36 10.14
N ALA A 39 -5.20 2.29 8.90
CA ALA A 39 -4.19 3.22 8.38
C ALA A 39 -4.64 4.71 8.44
N LEU A 40 -5.94 5.00 8.51
CA LEU A 40 -6.46 6.37 8.65
C LEU A 40 -6.06 7.01 9.98
N ALA A 41 -5.90 6.20 11.04
CA ALA A 41 -5.47 6.64 12.37
C ALA A 41 -3.95 6.66 12.55
N ASP A 42 -3.19 6.11 11.60
CA ASP A 42 -1.73 6.00 11.73
C ASP A 42 -1.07 7.38 11.78
N PRO A 43 -0.26 7.71 12.80
CA PRO A 43 0.55 8.93 12.82
C PRO A 43 1.48 9.02 11.61
N GLU A 44 1.97 7.87 11.13
CA GLU A 44 2.83 7.75 9.94
C GLU A 44 2.18 8.28 8.66
N LEU A 45 0.84 8.41 8.62
CA LEU A 45 0.15 8.97 7.46
C LEU A 45 0.57 10.42 7.15
N LYS A 46 0.97 11.18 8.17
CA LYS A 46 1.43 12.58 8.05
C LYS A 46 2.90 12.70 7.63
N ILE A 47 3.67 11.65 7.79
CA ILE A 47 5.13 11.61 7.60
C ILE A 47 5.53 10.39 6.75
N ILE A 48 4.82 10.18 5.64
CA ILE A 48 5.04 9.03 4.75
C ILE A 48 6.49 8.96 4.29
N PHE A 49 7.10 10.09 3.88
CA PHE A 49 8.50 10.09 3.47
C PHE A 49 9.41 9.56 4.56
N GLU A 50 9.31 10.12 5.76
CA GLU A 50 10.17 9.72 6.90
C GLU A 50 9.92 8.26 7.30
N THR A 51 8.68 7.81 7.27
CA THR A 51 8.28 6.43 7.61
C THR A 51 8.93 5.42 6.68
N TYR A 52 8.98 5.71 5.37
CA TYR A 52 9.49 4.78 4.37
C TYR A 52 10.93 5.08 3.90
N ASN A 53 11.54 6.19 4.34
CA ASN A 53 12.95 6.50 4.11
C ASN A 53 13.85 5.77 5.13
N THR A 54 13.67 4.45 5.20
CA THR A 54 14.39 3.55 6.10
C THR A 54 14.85 2.31 5.34
N ASN A 55 15.78 1.55 5.91
CA ASN A 55 16.28 0.34 5.27
C ASN A 55 15.14 -0.67 4.99
N ASN A 56 15.12 -1.21 3.77
CA ASN A 56 14.17 -2.22 3.31
C ASN A 56 12.70 -1.76 3.34
N SER A 57 12.48 -0.45 3.23
CA SER A 57 11.15 0.16 3.10
C SER A 57 11.13 1.13 1.91
N ILE A 58 10.00 1.29 1.28
CA ILE A 58 9.81 2.23 0.17
C ILE A 58 8.33 2.57 0.03
N TYR A 59 8.03 3.80 -0.36
CA TYR A 59 6.69 4.22 -0.75
C TYR A 59 6.73 4.87 -2.14
N PHE A 60 5.83 4.45 -3.00
CA PHE A 60 5.63 5.02 -4.33
C PHE A 60 4.35 5.84 -4.37
N ILE A 61 4.40 6.94 -5.08
CA ILE A 61 3.22 7.74 -5.40
C ILE A 61 2.88 7.64 -6.88
N LEU A 62 1.60 7.77 -7.17
CA LEU A 62 1.06 7.92 -8.51
C LEU A 62 0.78 9.40 -8.75
N GLU A 63 1.47 9.98 -9.73
CA GLU A 63 1.41 11.40 -10.05
C GLU A 63 0.98 11.64 -11.50
N LYS A 64 0.25 12.74 -11.73
CA LYS A 64 -0.03 13.29 -13.05
C LYS A 64 -0.19 14.79 -12.95
N ASN A 65 0.53 15.54 -13.81
CA ASN A 65 0.50 17.02 -13.84
C ASN A 65 0.76 17.65 -12.45
N ASN A 66 1.75 17.14 -11.73
CA ASN A 66 2.13 17.54 -10.36
C ASN A 66 1.03 17.31 -9.28
N LEU A 67 0.00 16.54 -9.60
CA LEU A 67 -1.03 16.15 -8.65
C LEU A 67 -0.87 14.68 -8.27
N ILE A 68 -1.04 14.36 -6.98
CA ILE A 68 -0.95 13.00 -6.45
C ILE A 68 -2.33 12.32 -6.52
N PHE A 69 -2.36 11.13 -7.11
CA PHE A 69 -3.57 10.32 -7.32
C PHE A 69 -3.64 9.11 -6.40
N GLY A 70 -2.64 8.89 -5.56
CA GLY A 70 -2.55 7.77 -4.65
C GLY A 70 -1.14 7.24 -4.53
N GLY A 71 -1.00 6.06 -3.94
CA GLY A 71 0.30 5.42 -3.78
C GLY A 71 0.20 4.04 -3.16
N ALA A 72 1.34 3.43 -2.93
CA ALA A 72 1.52 2.18 -2.18
C ALA A 72 2.96 2.07 -1.69
N GLY A 73 3.16 1.37 -0.59
CA GLY A 73 4.50 1.10 -0.09
C GLY A 73 4.64 -0.29 0.51
N ILE A 74 5.88 -0.65 0.78
CA ILE A 74 6.25 -1.85 1.53
C ILE A 74 7.17 -1.49 2.68
N SER A 75 6.99 -2.18 3.78
CA SER A 75 7.84 -2.09 4.96
C SER A 75 7.85 -3.45 5.67
N LYS A 76 8.80 -3.68 6.57
CA LYS A 76 8.82 -4.90 7.38
C LYS A 76 7.53 -5.02 8.19
N LEU A 77 6.91 -6.20 8.18
CA LEU A 77 5.75 -6.49 9.03
C LEU A 77 6.15 -6.37 10.50
N LYS A 78 5.43 -5.56 11.26
CA LYS A 78 5.71 -5.30 12.68
C LYS A 78 5.38 -6.53 13.55
N HIS A 79 6.14 -6.69 14.62
CA HIS A 79 5.91 -7.72 15.66
C HIS A 79 5.89 -9.17 15.14
N THR A 80 6.80 -9.49 14.23
CA THR A 80 7.08 -10.86 13.80
C THR A 80 8.59 -11.07 13.63
N ASN A 81 9.06 -12.28 13.88
CA ASN A 81 10.43 -12.70 13.60
C ASN A 81 10.58 -13.26 12.17
N GLU A 82 9.48 -13.46 11.45
CA GLU A 82 9.50 -13.90 10.07
C GLU A 82 10.01 -12.78 9.15
N ASN A 83 10.67 -13.15 8.05
CA ASN A 83 11.16 -12.21 7.04
C ASN A 83 10.05 -11.83 6.04
N ILE A 84 9.05 -11.13 6.55
CA ILE A 84 7.84 -10.73 5.80
C ILE A 84 7.78 -9.21 5.71
N CYS A 85 7.48 -8.68 4.51
CA CYS A 85 7.05 -7.29 4.37
C CYS A 85 5.52 -7.21 4.34
N GLU A 86 4.99 -6.02 4.63
CA GLU A 86 3.60 -5.67 4.45
C GLU A 86 3.46 -4.68 3.29
N LEU A 87 2.53 -4.96 2.35
CA LEU A 87 2.08 -3.97 1.38
C LEU A 87 1.08 -3.05 2.07
N GLN A 88 1.40 -1.76 2.13
CA GLN A 88 0.71 -0.80 2.97
C GLN A 88 0.15 0.37 2.16
N LYS A 89 -0.97 0.90 2.63
CA LYS A 89 -1.56 2.17 2.18
C LYS A 89 -1.69 2.26 0.65
N MET A 90 -2.12 1.15 0.02
CA MET A 90 -2.35 1.09 -1.42
C MET A 90 -3.74 1.61 -1.78
N TYR A 91 -3.82 2.87 -2.11
CA TYR A 91 -5.08 3.57 -2.42
C TYR A 91 -4.93 4.48 -3.63
N PHE A 92 -5.97 4.57 -4.47
CA PHE A 92 -6.02 5.44 -5.65
C PHE A 92 -7.34 6.19 -5.75
N LEU A 93 -7.27 7.47 -6.15
CA LEU A 93 -8.44 8.29 -6.47
C LEU A 93 -9.28 7.61 -7.56
N LYS A 94 -10.60 7.84 -7.53
CA LYS A 94 -11.57 7.22 -8.44
C LYS A 94 -11.19 7.32 -9.93
N ASN A 95 -10.71 8.50 -10.35
CA ASN A 95 -10.31 8.77 -11.73
C ASN A 95 -8.95 8.15 -12.15
N ALA A 96 -8.25 7.50 -11.23
CA ALA A 96 -7.06 6.69 -11.51
C ALA A 96 -7.34 5.17 -11.45
N ARG A 97 -8.56 4.76 -11.10
CA ARG A 97 -8.95 3.34 -11.03
C ARG A 97 -9.38 2.82 -12.40
N GLY A 98 -9.30 1.51 -12.60
CA GLY A 98 -9.70 0.87 -13.87
C GLY A 98 -8.74 1.06 -15.04
N LEU A 99 -7.61 1.74 -14.83
CA LEU A 99 -6.59 2.06 -15.86
C LEU A 99 -5.37 1.12 -15.81
N GLY A 100 -5.42 0.05 -15.04
CA GLY A 100 -4.28 -0.87 -14.86
C GLY A 100 -3.14 -0.31 -13.99
N LEU A 101 -3.31 0.87 -13.39
CA LEU A 101 -2.27 1.55 -12.60
C LEU A 101 -1.97 0.82 -11.30
N GLY A 102 -2.99 0.25 -10.65
CA GLY A 102 -2.81 -0.58 -9.47
C GLY A 102 -2.02 -1.85 -9.75
N ASP A 103 -2.24 -2.47 -10.90
CA ASP A 103 -1.49 -3.65 -11.37
C ASP A 103 0.02 -3.36 -11.48
N LYS A 104 0.38 -2.22 -12.08
CA LYS A 104 1.77 -1.76 -12.20
C LYS A 104 2.39 -1.36 -10.86
N MET A 105 1.61 -0.72 -10.00
CA MET A 105 2.06 -0.29 -8.68
C MET A 105 2.41 -1.49 -7.79
N ILE A 106 1.54 -2.51 -7.74
CA ILE A 106 1.81 -3.69 -6.93
C ILE A 106 3.00 -4.50 -7.48
N ASP A 107 3.16 -4.59 -8.81
CA ASP A 107 4.34 -5.25 -9.41
C ASP A 107 5.63 -4.57 -8.99
N LEU A 108 5.66 -3.23 -8.98
CA LEU A 108 6.80 -2.47 -8.54
C LEU A 108 7.10 -2.68 -7.05
N CYS A 109 6.07 -2.68 -6.19
CA CYS A 109 6.21 -2.98 -4.78
C CYS A 109 6.74 -4.39 -4.54
N LEU A 110 6.21 -5.41 -5.24
CA LEU A 110 6.65 -6.80 -5.11
C LEU A 110 8.08 -7.00 -5.64
N MET A 111 8.46 -6.32 -6.71
CA MET A 111 9.83 -6.31 -7.21
C MET A 111 10.79 -5.77 -6.15
N LYS A 112 10.46 -4.63 -5.53
CA LYS A 112 11.26 -4.05 -4.44
C LYS A 112 11.30 -4.93 -3.20
N ALA A 113 10.22 -5.59 -2.86
CA ALA A 113 10.20 -6.55 -1.76
C ALA A 113 11.21 -7.69 -1.97
N LYS A 114 11.30 -8.22 -3.20
CA LYS A 114 12.31 -9.22 -3.58
C LYS A 114 13.73 -8.66 -3.53
N GLU A 115 13.96 -7.45 -4.06
CA GLU A 115 15.26 -6.77 -4.02
C GLU A 115 15.74 -6.55 -2.58
N PHE A 116 14.84 -6.25 -1.65
CA PHE A 116 15.12 -6.12 -0.22
C PHE A 116 15.33 -7.47 0.48
N GLY A 117 15.12 -8.59 -0.21
CA GLY A 117 15.32 -9.94 0.31
C GLY A 117 14.21 -10.49 1.18
N TYR A 118 13.00 -9.93 1.12
CA TYR A 118 11.85 -10.47 1.82
C TYR A 118 11.41 -11.82 1.24
N ASP A 119 11.00 -12.74 2.13
CA ASP A 119 10.52 -14.08 1.74
C ASP A 119 9.05 -14.07 1.35
N LYS A 120 8.26 -13.20 1.98
CA LYS A 120 6.81 -13.10 1.80
C LYS A 120 6.34 -11.65 1.84
N CYS A 121 5.18 -11.40 1.21
CA CYS A 121 4.47 -10.14 1.31
C CYS A 121 3.08 -10.37 1.91
N TYR A 122 2.72 -9.60 2.92
CA TYR A 122 1.46 -9.66 3.67
C TYR A 122 0.62 -8.43 3.36
N ILE A 123 -0.70 -8.56 3.44
CA ILE A 123 -1.67 -7.48 3.23
C ILE A 123 -2.79 -7.59 4.26
N GLU A 124 -3.23 -6.44 4.78
CA GLU A 124 -4.49 -6.26 5.48
C GLU A 124 -5.41 -5.34 4.69
N THR A 125 -6.69 -5.70 4.57
CA THR A 125 -7.67 -4.93 3.80
C THR A 125 -9.09 -5.09 4.38
N MET A 126 -10.04 -4.39 3.76
CA MET A 126 -11.45 -4.36 4.17
C MET A 126 -12.31 -5.27 3.27
N PHE A 127 -13.43 -5.77 3.82
CA PHE A 127 -14.38 -6.61 3.06
C PHE A 127 -14.95 -5.91 1.81
N ASN A 128 -15.19 -4.61 1.89
CA ASN A 128 -15.77 -3.83 0.78
C ASN A 128 -14.76 -3.47 -0.32
N MET A 129 -13.47 -3.63 -0.10
CA MET A 129 -12.43 -3.37 -1.11
C MET A 129 -12.28 -4.52 -2.11
N LYS A 130 -13.38 -4.91 -2.76
CA LYS A 130 -13.44 -6.10 -3.64
C LYS A 130 -12.50 -6.03 -4.84
N SER A 131 -12.35 -4.85 -5.45
CA SER A 131 -11.43 -4.67 -6.60
C SER A 131 -9.98 -4.85 -6.21
N ALA A 132 -9.58 -4.38 -5.01
CA ALA A 132 -8.24 -4.59 -4.47
C ALA A 132 -7.99 -6.08 -4.19
N GLN A 133 -8.93 -6.77 -3.52
CA GLN A 133 -8.82 -8.21 -3.27
C GLN A 133 -8.68 -9.02 -4.56
N LYS A 134 -9.46 -8.70 -5.61
CA LYS A 134 -9.32 -9.36 -6.93
C LYS A 134 -7.93 -9.14 -7.52
N LEU A 135 -7.39 -7.94 -7.41
CA LEU A 135 -6.03 -7.63 -7.86
C LEU A 135 -4.99 -8.45 -7.08
N TYR A 136 -5.12 -8.54 -5.77
CA TYR A 136 -4.19 -9.32 -4.93
C TYR A 136 -4.23 -10.81 -5.28
N LEU A 137 -5.42 -11.40 -5.46
CA LEU A 137 -5.57 -12.79 -5.94
C LEU A 137 -4.90 -12.99 -7.31
N LYS A 138 -5.13 -12.08 -8.27
CA LYS A 138 -4.46 -12.09 -9.59
C LYS A 138 -2.94 -12.06 -9.47
N LYS A 139 -2.39 -11.37 -8.45
CA LYS A 139 -0.95 -11.29 -8.17
C LYS A 139 -0.41 -12.48 -7.37
N GLY A 140 -1.24 -13.47 -7.09
CA GLY A 140 -0.85 -14.72 -6.41
C GLY A 140 -0.84 -14.64 -4.90
N PHE A 141 -1.54 -13.67 -4.32
CA PHE A 141 -1.86 -13.69 -2.88
C PHE A 141 -2.95 -14.71 -2.61
N SER A 142 -2.93 -15.31 -1.44
CA SER A 142 -3.99 -16.17 -0.89
C SER A 142 -4.49 -15.63 0.43
N TYR A 143 -5.75 -15.91 0.75
CA TYR A 143 -6.34 -15.52 2.04
C TYR A 143 -5.71 -16.29 3.20
N LEU A 144 -5.67 -15.63 4.35
CA LEU A 144 -5.33 -16.21 5.64
C LEU A 144 -6.56 -16.24 6.56
N ASP A 145 -6.63 -17.22 7.44
CA ASP A 145 -7.71 -17.33 8.43
C ASP A 145 -7.50 -16.44 9.66
N LYS A 146 -6.29 -15.93 9.86
CA LYS A 146 -5.93 -15.06 10.98
C LYS A 146 -4.83 -14.06 10.58
N PRO A 147 -4.72 -12.92 11.29
CA PRO A 147 -3.67 -11.93 11.03
C PRO A 147 -2.27 -12.48 11.37
N LYS A 148 -1.26 -11.88 10.77
CA LYS A 148 0.16 -12.05 11.11
C LYS A 148 0.73 -10.78 11.73
N GLY A 149 1.68 -10.94 12.64
CA GLY A 149 2.28 -9.80 13.33
C GLY A 149 1.28 -9.01 14.17
N ASN A 150 1.58 -7.74 14.37
CA ASN A 150 0.64 -6.77 14.96
C ASN A 150 0.83 -5.40 14.29
N THR A 151 -0.01 -5.10 13.35
CA THR A 151 0.02 -3.83 12.57
C THR A 151 -0.65 -2.68 13.31
N GLY A 152 -1.46 -2.97 14.34
CA GLY A 152 -2.36 -2.01 14.98
C GLY A 152 -3.68 -1.80 14.22
N HIS A 153 -3.88 -2.47 13.08
CA HIS A 153 -5.07 -2.32 12.25
C HIS A 153 -6.16 -3.33 12.59
N SER A 154 -6.64 -3.29 13.85
CA SER A 154 -7.64 -4.23 14.39
C SER A 154 -8.98 -4.22 13.65
N SER A 155 -9.26 -3.18 12.87
CA SER A 155 -10.48 -3.02 12.09
C SER A 155 -10.35 -3.47 10.62
N CYS A 156 -9.21 -4.06 10.22
CA CYS A 156 -8.99 -4.63 8.89
C CYS A 156 -9.17 -6.16 8.92
N PRO A 157 -10.36 -6.71 8.55
CA PRO A 157 -10.71 -8.11 8.82
C PRO A 157 -10.30 -9.08 7.70
N VAL A 158 -9.62 -8.64 6.66
CA VAL A 158 -9.18 -9.48 5.53
C VAL A 158 -7.67 -9.49 5.47
N TRP A 159 -7.08 -10.67 5.57
CA TRP A 159 -5.64 -10.89 5.56
C TRP A 159 -5.24 -11.77 4.38
N MET A 160 -4.18 -11.37 3.70
CA MET A 160 -3.66 -12.12 2.55
C MET A 160 -2.14 -12.19 2.59
N ILE A 161 -1.58 -13.23 1.98
CA ILE A 161 -0.13 -13.45 1.92
C ILE A 161 0.28 -14.00 0.56
N LYS A 162 1.52 -13.69 0.16
CA LYS A 162 2.16 -14.20 -1.04
C LYS A 162 3.62 -14.57 -0.73
N ASP A 163 4.05 -15.74 -1.21
CA ASP A 163 5.48 -16.09 -1.27
C ASP A 163 6.17 -15.30 -2.39
N LEU A 164 7.38 -14.81 -2.11
CA LEU A 164 8.18 -13.99 -3.03
C LEU A 164 9.33 -14.78 -3.69
N LYS A 165 9.62 -15.96 -3.15
CA LYS A 165 10.62 -16.89 -3.70
C LYS A 165 10.04 -17.71 -4.83
#